data_e22d2851fe9348067227a481f598d7f8
#
_entry.id   e22d2851fe9348067227a481f598d7f8
#
_cell.length_a   1.000
_cell.length_b   1.000
_cell.length_c   1.000
_cell.angle_alpha   90.00
_cell.angle_beta   90.00
_cell.angle_gamma   90.00
#
_symmetry.space_group_name_H-M   'P 1'
#
loop_
_entity.id
_entity.type
_entity.pdbx_description
1 polymer ?
#
loop_
_entity_poly.entity_id
_entity_poly.type
_entity_poly.pdbx_seq_one_letter_code
_entity_poly.pdbx_strand_id
1 'polypeptide(L)'
;AIDLFNSFFIDDRYPIAVFVSTDGLYTSFNSEDDFLDYHTIIASKLNDLDNFDETIVKNLTKRANFGTQDDISLACVFDEDMVSESAELLAEAVANNKERAKSRKAEALANLEKQRLKNAMRKNGDEEF
;
A
#
# COMPACT_ATOMS: atom_id res chain seq x y z
N ALA A 1 -7.66 26.58 -13.53
CA ALA A 1 -6.98 25.90 -12.42
C ALA A 1 -7.84 25.88 -11.17
N ILE A 2 -8.68 26.89 -10.96
CA ILE A 2 -9.59 26.97 -9.79
C ILE A 2 -10.67 25.90 -9.85
N ASP A 3 -11.13 25.52 -11.03
CA ASP A 3 -12.17 24.52 -11.26
C ASP A 3 -11.75 23.09 -10.88
N LEU A 4 -10.44 22.86 -10.68
CA LEU A 4 -9.90 21.58 -10.26
C LEU A 4 -9.67 21.48 -8.74
N PHE A 5 -10.00 22.52 -7.99
CA PHE A 5 -9.83 22.53 -6.55
C PHE A 5 -11.07 21.94 -5.88
N ASN A 6 -10.89 20.80 -5.24
CA ASN A 6 -11.90 20.15 -4.43
C ASN A 6 -11.55 20.28 -2.96
N SER A 7 -12.55 20.61 -2.14
CA SER A 7 -12.39 20.62 -0.69
C SER A 7 -13.49 19.81 -0.02
N PHE A 8 -13.15 19.16 1.07
CA PHE A 8 -14.11 18.40 1.88
C PHE A 8 -13.73 18.46 3.34
N PHE A 9 -14.71 18.22 4.20
CA PHE A 9 -14.51 18.15 5.63
C PHE A 9 -14.66 16.72 6.13
N ILE A 10 -13.78 16.32 7.05
CA ILE A 10 -13.87 15.07 7.78
C ILE A 10 -14.36 15.43 9.19
N ASP A 11 -15.68 15.21 9.46
CA ASP A 11 -16.30 15.72 10.69
C ASP A 11 -16.62 14.68 11.74
N ASP A 12 -16.63 13.41 11.44
CA ASP A 12 -17.09 12.37 12.38
C ASP A 12 -15.99 11.66 13.16
N ARG A 13 -14.73 11.76 12.75
CA ARG A 13 -13.61 11.11 13.42
C ARG A 13 -12.32 11.89 13.22
N TYR A 14 -11.54 12.00 14.28
CA TYR A 14 -10.17 12.51 14.17
C TYR A 14 -9.30 11.46 13.49
N PRO A 15 -8.75 11.73 12.31
CA PRO A 15 -7.79 10.84 11.71
C PRO A 15 -6.49 10.84 12.51
N ILE A 16 -5.84 9.68 12.61
CA ILE A 16 -4.52 9.57 13.23
C ILE A 16 -3.49 10.35 12.43
N ALA A 17 -3.56 10.26 11.11
CA ALA A 17 -2.69 10.95 10.18
C ALA A 17 -3.41 11.20 8.85
N VAL A 18 -2.99 12.24 8.16
CA VAL A 18 -3.43 12.54 6.80
C VAL A 18 -2.20 12.60 5.92
N PHE A 19 -2.23 11.88 4.82
CA PHE A 19 -1.14 11.80 3.85
C PHE A 19 -1.52 12.43 2.53
N VAL A 20 -0.59 13.13 1.93
CA VAL A 20 -0.69 13.65 0.57
C VAL A 20 0.56 13.22 -0.18
N SER A 21 0.38 12.61 -1.34
CA SER A 21 1.50 12.17 -2.16
C SER A 21 1.30 12.50 -3.62
N THR A 22 2.41 12.52 -4.37
CA THR A 22 2.38 12.55 -5.83
C THR A 22 1.93 11.19 -6.38
N ASP A 23 1.48 11.15 -7.62
CA ASP A 23 1.05 9.94 -8.30
C ASP A 23 2.17 8.90 -8.46
N GLY A 24 3.43 9.33 -8.42
CA GLY A 24 4.58 8.43 -8.43
C GLY A 24 4.56 7.42 -7.28
N LEU A 25 4.06 7.79 -6.10
CA LEU A 25 3.91 6.83 -5.01
C LEU A 25 2.84 5.76 -5.34
N TYR A 26 1.67 6.18 -5.78
CA TYR A 26 0.58 5.28 -6.15
C TYR A 26 1.00 4.28 -7.23
N THR A 27 1.63 4.76 -8.29
CA THR A 27 2.07 3.93 -9.42
C THR A 27 3.21 2.98 -9.08
N SER A 28 3.89 3.18 -7.95
CA SER A 28 4.95 2.28 -7.47
C SER A 28 4.42 0.97 -6.86
N PHE A 29 3.13 0.86 -6.65
CA PHE A 29 2.47 -0.33 -6.08
C PHE A 29 1.75 -1.14 -7.16
N ASN A 30 1.68 -2.45 -6.96
CA ASN A 30 1.00 -3.38 -7.86
C ASN A 30 -0.51 -3.39 -7.69
N SER A 31 -1.02 -2.93 -6.56
CA SER A 31 -2.44 -2.88 -6.24
C SER A 31 -2.77 -1.71 -5.32
N GLU A 32 -4.05 -1.31 -5.33
CA GLU A 32 -4.57 -0.32 -4.40
C GLU A 32 -4.46 -0.78 -2.93
N ASP A 33 -4.67 -2.07 -2.68
CA ASP A 33 -4.51 -2.64 -1.34
C ASP A 33 -3.09 -2.47 -0.82
N ASP A 34 -2.08 -2.75 -1.63
CA ASP A 34 -0.68 -2.57 -1.26
C ASP A 34 -0.36 -1.10 -0.97
N PHE A 35 -0.93 -0.19 -1.75
CA PHE A 35 -0.80 1.26 -1.55
C PHE A 35 -1.40 1.69 -0.21
N LEU A 36 -2.61 1.25 0.11
CA LEU A 36 -3.29 1.56 1.37
C LEU A 36 -2.57 0.93 2.57
N ASP A 37 -2.14 -0.31 2.46
CA ASP A 37 -1.39 -1.03 3.51
C ASP A 37 -0.06 -0.32 3.82
N TYR A 38 0.58 0.25 2.82
CA TYR A 38 1.80 1.03 2.99
C TYR A 38 1.60 2.26 3.89
N HIS A 39 0.47 2.94 3.77
CA HIS A 39 0.16 4.09 4.64
C HIS A 39 -0.04 3.69 6.10
N THR A 40 -0.59 2.50 6.34
CA THR A 40 -0.68 1.94 7.69
C THR A 40 0.73 1.68 8.27
N ILE A 41 1.65 1.19 7.46
CA ILE A 41 3.05 1.00 7.86
C ILE A 41 3.69 2.35 8.21
N ILE A 42 3.52 3.37 7.37
CA ILE A 42 4.06 4.72 7.64
C ILE A 42 3.48 5.24 8.95
N ALA A 43 2.16 5.16 9.14
CA ALA A 43 1.51 5.62 10.36
C ALA A 43 2.09 4.93 11.61
N SER A 44 2.37 3.63 11.54
CA SER A 44 2.97 2.88 12.65
C SER A 44 4.40 3.33 13.00
N LYS A 45 5.10 3.98 12.05
CA LYS A 45 6.46 4.49 12.24
C LYS A 45 6.51 5.94 12.73
N LEU A 46 5.40 6.66 12.70
CA LEU A 46 5.34 8.06 13.16
C LEU A 46 5.62 8.20 14.67
N ASN A 47 5.51 7.13 15.42
CA ASN A 47 5.84 7.11 16.85
C ASN A 47 7.36 7.11 17.13
N ASP A 48 8.19 6.88 16.12
CA ASP A 48 9.65 6.88 16.21
C ASP A 48 10.23 7.75 15.10
N LEU A 49 10.15 9.06 15.29
CA LEU A 49 10.60 10.04 14.30
C LEU A 49 12.12 10.03 14.10
N ASP A 50 12.88 9.61 15.10
CA ASP A 50 14.34 9.57 15.01
C ASP A 50 14.83 8.59 13.94
N ASN A 51 14.11 7.48 13.77
CA ASN A 51 14.41 6.45 12.76
C ASN A 51 13.50 6.55 11.52
N PHE A 52 12.54 7.46 11.52
CA PHE A 52 11.58 7.61 10.43
C PHE A 52 12.27 7.91 9.09
N ASP A 53 13.17 8.86 9.08
CA ASP A 53 13.88 9.29 7.88
C ASP A 53 14.72 8.15 7.29
N GLU A 54 15.46 7.42 8.11
CA GLU A 54 16.24 6.28 7.65
C GLU A 54 15.38 5.17 7.04
N THR A 55 14.23 4.93 7.62
CA THR A 55 13.36 3.82 7.19
C THR A 55 12.51 4.22 5.98
N ILE A 56 11.82 5.35 6.07
CA ILE A 56 10.83 5.74 5.06
C ILE A 56 11.49 6.41 3.86
N VAL A 57 12.39 7.35 4.06
CA VAL A 57 13.09 8.02 2.95
C VAL A 57 13.89 7.02 2.13
N LYS A 58 14.56 6.08 2.78
CA LYS A 58 15.30 4.99 2.12
C LYS A 58 14.37 4.11 1.27
N ASN A 59 13.21 3.78 1.79
CA ASN A 59 12.21 3.00 1.07
C ASN A 59 11.62 3.78 -0.12
N LEU A 60 11.27 5.03 0.06
CA LEU A 60 10.76 5.90 -1.00
C LEU A 60 11.78 6.08 -2.12
N THR A 61 13.05 6.29 -1.78
CA THR A 61 14.14 6.40 -2.76
C THR A 61 14.27 5.13 -3.58
N LYS A 62 14.22 3.97 -2.94
CA LYS A 62 14.24 2.69 -3.62
C LYS A 62 13.05 2.50 -4.56
N ARG A 63 11.86 2.90 -4.13
CA ARG A 63 10.65 2.85 -4.97
C ARG A 63 10.75 3.77 -6.18
N ALA A 64 11.26 4.98 -6.02
CA ALA A 64 11.47 5.93 -7.11
C ALA A 64 12.45 5.38 -8.16
N ASN A 65 13.55 4.78 -7.73
CA ASN A 65 14.61 4.31 -8.61
C ASN A 65 14.30 2.97 -9.32
N PHE A 66 13.63 2.05 -8.62
CA PHE A 66 13.44 0.68 -9.10
C PHE A 66 11.98 0.32 -9.41
N GLY A 67 11.02 1.11 -8.91
CA GLY A 67 9.60 0.87 -9.14
C GLY A 67 9.04 1.71 -10.26
N THR A 68 8.67 2.93 -9.94
CA THR A 68 7.96 3.83 -10.87
C THR A 68 8.86 4.59 -11.85
N GLN A 69 10.14 4.79 -11.52
CA GLN A 69 11.07 5.69 -12.21
C GLN A 69 10.55 7.15 -12.32
N ASP A 70 9.65 7.52 -11.42
CA ASP A 70 9.05 8.84 -11.31
C ASP A 70 9.38 9.44 -9.95
N ASP A 71 9.30 10.77 -9.85
CA ASP A 71 9.54 11.47 -8.60
C ASP A 71 8.44 11.15 -7.57
N ILE A 72 8.85 10.87 -6.36
CA ILE A 72 7.95 10.61 -5.24
C ILE A 72 8.09 11.70 -4.21
N SER A 73 6.98 12.35 -3.88
CA SER A 73 6.86 13.26 -2.74
C SER A 73 5.72 12.80 -1.84
N LEU A 74 5.96 12.83 -0.55
CA LEU A 74 4.98 12.46 0.47
C LEU A 74 5.00 13.50 1.57
N ALA A 75 3.84 14.02 1.93
CA ALA A 75 3.66 14.89 3.08
C ALA A 75 2.66 14.25 4.05
N CYS A 76 2.85 14.51 5.33
CA CYS A 76 2.01 13.96 6.37
C CYS A 76 1.73 14.99 7.45
N VAL A 77 0.49 15.04 7.91
CA VAL A 77 0.08 15.75 9.13
C VAL A 77 -0.50 14.71 10.07
N PHE A 78 -0.05 14.72 11.32
CA PHE A 78 -0.49 13.75 12.30
C PHE A 78 -0.57 14.35 13.71
N ASP A 79 -1.36 13.71 14.55
CA ASP A 79 -1.48 14.02 15.98
C ASP A 79 -0.56 13.10 16.76
N GLU A 80 0.43 13.65 17.45
CA GLU A 80 1.43 12.88 18.21
C GLU A 80 0.80 12.03 19.31
N ASP A 81 -0.19 12.58 20.01
CA ASP A 81 -0.87 11.87 21.09
C ASP A 81 -1.69 10.70 20.55
N MET A 82 -2.42 10.90 19.47
CA MET A 82 -3.18 9.84 18.81
C MET A 82 -2.30 8.73 18.25
N VAL A 83 -1.17 9.09 17.66
CA VAL A 83 -0.19 8.09 17.16
C VAL A 83 0.35 7.26 18.33
N SER A 84 0.72 7.91 19.43
CA SER A 84 1.24 7.24 20.61
C SER A 84 0.20 6.31 21.24
N GLU A 85 -1.02 6.79 21.43
CA GLU A 85 -2.13 6.01 22.00
C GLU A 85 -2.57 4.85 21.09
N SER A 86 -2.39 4.99 19.80
CA SER A 86 -2.78 3.99 18.79
C SER A 86 -1.65 3.05 18.37
N ALA A 87 -0.49 3.12 19.01
CA ALA A 87 0.70 2.38 18.59
C ALA A 87 0.46 0.86 18.51
N GLU A 88 -0.18 0.27 19.51
CA GLU A 88 -0.51 -1.17 19.51
C GLU A 88 -1.51 -1.52 18.41
N LEU A 89 -2.52 -0.70 18.22
CA LEU A 89 -3.56 -0.89 17.21
C LEU A 89 -3.00 -0.80 15.81
N LEU A 90 -2.09 0.13 15.57
CA LEU A 90 -1.38 0.26 14.29
C LEU A 90 -0.45 -0.93 14.03
N ALA A 91 0.26 -1.41 15.04
CA ALA A 91 1.11 -2.60 14.91
C ALA A 91 0.29 -3.84 14.57
N GLU A 92 -0.86 -4.02 15.20
CA GLU A 92 -1.80 -5.10 14.90
C GLU A 92 -2.36 -4.98 13.48
N ALA A 93 -2.74 -3.78 13.06
CA ALA A 93 -3.23 -3.51 11.71
C ALA A 93 -2.16 -3.85 10.65
N VAL A 94 -0.91 -3.49 10.88
CA VAL A 94 0.22 -3.86 10.00
C VAL A 94 0.36 -5.37 9.90
N ALA A 95 0.32 -6.08 11.01
CA ALA A 95 0.43 -7.55 11.03
C ALA A 95 -0.74 -8.20 10.27
N ASN A 96 -1.97 -7.75 10.51
CA ASN A 96 -3.16 -8.24 9.82
C ASN A 96 -3.11 -7.97 8.31
N ASN A 97 -2.64 -6.81 7.89
CA ASN A 97 -2.48 -6.45 6.49
C ASN A 97 -1.45 -7.35 5.80
N LYS A 98 -0.36 -7.68 6.47
CA LYS A 98 0.65 -8.63 5.95
C LYS A 98 0.08 -10.02 5.74
N GLU A 99 -0.72 -10.52 6.67
CA GLU A 99 -1.39 -11.82 6.53
C GLU A 99 -2.40 -11.82 5.37
N ARG A 100 -3.19 -10.77 5.25
CA ARG A 100 -4.10 -10.61 4.10
C ARG A 100 -3.38 -10.55 2.76
N ALA A 101 -2.24 -9.85 2.70
CA ALA A 101 -1.43 -9.78 1.49
C ALA A 101 -0.87 -11.16 1.10
N LYS A 102 -0.43 -11.95 2.07
CA LYS A 102 -0.01 -13.35 1.83
C LYS A 102 -1.14 -14.20 1.27
N SER A 103 -2.33 -14.09 1.84
CA SER A 103 -3.52 -14.83 1.38
C SER A 103 -3.90 -14.45 -0.05
N ARG A 104 -3.88 -13.16 -0.39
CA ARG A 104 -4.13 -12.67 -1.75
C ARG A 104 -3.13 -13.25 -2.76
N LYS A 105 -1.85 -13.27 -2.41
CA LYS A 105 -0.80 -13.86 -3.27
C LYS A 105 -0.97 -15.36 -3.47
N ALA A 106 -1.27 -16.09 -2.41
CA ALA A 106 -1.53 -17.53 -2.48
C ALA A 106 -2.74 -17.85 -3.35
N GLU A 107 -3.82 -17.08 -3.21
CA GLU A 107 -5.04 -17.23 -4.01
C GLU A 107 -4.79 -16.90 -5.49
N ALA A 108 -4.06 -15.84 -5.78
CA ALA A 108 -3.69 -15.46 -7.15
C ALA A 108 -2.83 -16.55 -7.82
N LEU A 109 -1.87 -17.13 -7.12
CA LEU A 109 -1.06 -18.25 -7.61
C LEU A 109 -1.89 -19.50 -7.87
N ALA A 110 -2.80 -19.84 -6.96
CA ALA A 110 -3.72 -20.99 -7.12
C ALA A 110 -4.64 -20.81 -8.34
N ASN A 111 -5.17 -19.60 -8.55
CA ASN A 111 -5.99 -19.29 -9.72
C ASN A 111 -5.20 -19.37 -11.04
N LEU A 112 -3.96 -18.93 -11.03
CA LEU A 112 -3.07 -18.97 -12.19
C LEU A 112 -2.75 -20.42 -12.58
N GLU A 113 -2.55 -21.27 -11.60
CA GLU A 113 -2.30 -22.70 -11.77
C GLU A 113 -3.53 -23.43 -12.33
N LYS A 114 -4.72 -23.11 -11.83
CA LYS A 114 -5.99 -23.60 -12.38
C LYS A 114 -6.20 -23.20 -13.82
N GLN A 115 -5.87 -21.98 -14.20
CA GLN A 115 -5.95 -21.52 -15.58
C GLN A 115 -4.97 -22.25 -16.50
N ARG A 116 -3.75 -22.49 -16.04
CA ARG A 116 -2.74 -23.26 -16.77
C ARG A 116 -3.21 -24.69 -17.04
N LEU A 117 -3.78 -25.34 -16.04
CA LEU A 117 -4.35 -26.69 -16.17
C LEU A 117 -5.53 -26.73 -17.14
N LYS A 118 -6.44 -25.76 -17.07
CA LYS A 118 -7.56 -25.64 -18.01
C LYS A 118 -7.08 -25.45 -19.45
N ASN A 119 -6.08 -24.60 -19.66
CA ASN A 119 -5.51 -24.33 -20.98
C ASN A 119 -4.76 -25.54 -21.54
N ALA A 120 -4.06 -26.29 -20.69
CA ALA A 120 -3.42 -27.56 -21.07
C ALA A 120 -4.43 -28.63 -21.47
N MET A 121 -5.54 -28.78 -20.74
CA MET A 121 -6.64 -29.68 -21.07
C MET A 121 -7.33 -29.32 -22.38
N ARG A 122 -7.53 -28.02 -22.69
CA ARG A 122 -8.09 -27.55 -23.96
C ARG A 122 -7.19 -27.92 -25.15
N LYS A 123 -5.88 -27.71 -25.01
CA LYS A 123 -4.91 -28.06 -26.07
C LYS A 123 -4.90 -29.54 -26.35
N ASN A 124 -4.95 -30.39 -25.32
CA ASN A 124 -4.98 -31.84 -25.50
C ASN A 124 -6.32 -32.32 -26.09
N GLY A 125 -7.42 -31.65 -25.82
CA GLY A 125 -8.72 -31.94 -26.43
C GLY A 125 -8.81 -31.54 -27.89
N ASP A 126 -8.12 -30.50 -28.33
CA ASP A 126 -8.06 -30.04 -29.71
C ASP A 126 -7.08 -30.88 -30.57
N GLU A 127 -6.13 -31.57 -29.95
CA GLU A 127 -5.18 -32.46 -30.64
C GLU A 127 -5.75 -33.88 -30.90
N GLU A 128 -6.82 -34.27 -30.26
CA GLU A 128 -7.51 -35.56 -30.47
C GLU A 128 -8.44 -35.58 -31.70
N PHE A 129 -8.57 -34.44 -32.36
CA PHE A 129 -9.31 -34.31 -33.61
C PHE A 129 -8.39 -33.97 -34.76
#